data_81038322821ee5d5404514f750d66fa7
#
_entry.id   81038322821ee5d5404514f750d66fa7
#
_cell.length_a   1.000
_cell.length_b   1.000
_cell.length_c   1.000
_cell.angle_alpha   90.00
_cell.angle_beta   90.00
_cell.angle_gamma   90.00
#
_symmetry.space_group_name_H-M   'P 1'
#
loop_
_entity.id
_entity.type
_entity.pdbx_description
1 polymer ?
#
loop_
_entity_poly.entity_id
_entity_poly.type
_entity_poly.pdbx_seq_one_letter_code
_entity_poly.pdbx_strand_id
1 'polypeptide(L)'
;MAKSVNPKLFLFGAFGHLLCWLGGDLLLYFMPSGPLNVMGLFDYQTNAAMLEGASTLQFTLSGVFGVIAMMVIMPGYFQIANFLKPVSEKSARIVQVGTALTCVAGAVMHFTCTSMLWHFVKAGATEQAHSIMLP
;
A
#
# COMPACT_ATOMS: atom_id res chain seq x y z
N MET A 1 4.16 34.71 -10.20
CA MET A 1 3.40 34.53 -8.94
C MET A 1 3.57 33.10 -8.47
N ALA A 2 4.17 32.90 -7.30
CA ALA A 2 4.25 31.55 -6.71
C ALA A 2 2.82 31.07 -6.40
N LYS A 3 2.43 29.88 -6.90
CA LYS A 3 1.15 29.29 -6.51
C LYS A 3 1.21 29.03 -5.00
N SER A 4 0.29 29.63 -4.26
CA SER A 4 0.18 29.41 -2.82
C SER A 4 -0.07 27.92 -2.53
N VAL A 5 0.61 27.39 -1.51
CA VAL A 5 0.35 26.05 -1.00
C VAL A 5 -1.10 25.96 -0.53
N ASN A 6 -1.83 24.95 -0.96
CA ASN A 6 -3.20 24.73 -0.53
C ASN A 6 -3.21 23.80 0.70
N PRO A 7 -3.46 24.31 1.91
CA PRO A 7 -3.42 23.51 3.13
C PRO A 7 -4.47 22.38 3.14
N LYS A 8 -5.61 22.56 2.46
CA LYS A 8 -6.65 21.52 2.38
C LYS A 8 -6.16 20.30 1.60
N LEU A 9 -5.42 20.50 0.51
CA LEU A 9 -4.83 19.38 -0.26
C LEU A 9 -3.70 18.70 0.50
N PHE A 10 -2.95 19.45 1.32
CA PHE A 10 -1.95 18.86 2.20
C PHE A 10 -2.59 17.97 3.27
N LEU A 11 -3.65 18.46 3.94
CA LEU A 11 -4.41 17.66 4.91
C LEU A 11 -5.08 16.44 4.26
N PHE A 12 -5.57 16.58 3.03
CA PHE A 12 -6.12 15.46 2.27
C PHE A 12 -5.08 14.38 2.02
N GLY A 13 -3.85 14.75 1.67
CA GLY A 13 -2.74 13.82 1.54
C GLY A 13 -2.38 13.14 2.88
N ALA A 14 -2.39 13.87 4.00
CA ALA A 14 -2.18 13.31 5.32
C ALA A 14 -3.27 12.28 5.70
N PHE A 15 -4.54 12.55 5.33
CA PHE A 15 -5.63 11.60 5.48
C PHE A 15 -5.38 10.32 4.64
N GLY A 16 -4.82 10.47 3.43
CA GLY A 16 -4.41 9.32 2.61
C GLY A 16 -3.40 8.42 3.31
N HIS A 17 -2.41 8.97 4.02
CA HIS A 17 -1.47 8.18 4.81
C HIS A 17 -2.16 7.43 5.95
N LEU A 18 -3.08 8.09 6.65
CA LEU A 18 -3.86 7.45 7.71
C LEU A 18 -4.71 6.30 7.15
N LEU A 19 -5.34 6.50 5.98
CA LEU A 19 -6.11 5.48 5.28
C LEU A 19 -5.26 4.30 4.85
N CYS A 20 -4.04 4.55 4.32
CA CYS A 20 -3.09 3.50 3.97
C CYS A 20 -2.74 2.66 5.19
N TRP A 21 -2.34 3.32 6.26
CA TRP A 21 -1.90 2.64 7.47
C TRP A 21 -3.03 1.86 8.14
N LEU A 22 -4.19 2.47 8.38
CA LEU A 22 -5.31 1.83 9.09
C LEU A 22 -6.07 0.84 8.21
N GLY A 23 -6.33 1.19 6.95
CA GLY A 23 -7.14 0.38 6.04
C GLY A 23 -6.32 -0.57 5.16
N GLY A 24 -5.11 -0.18 4.79
CA GLY A 24 -4.20 -0.99 3.99
C GLY A 24 -3.32 -1.90 4.85
N ASP A 25 -2.39 -1.32 5.59
CA ASP A 25 -1.31 -2.06 6.24
C ASP A 25 -1.74 -2.80 7.50
N LEU A 26 -2.54 -2.17 8.37
CA LEU A 26 -3.00 -2.81 9.62
C LEU A 26 -3.84 -4.06 9.36
N LEU A 27 -4.69 -4.04 8.34
CA LEU A 27 -5.47 -5.23 7.96
C LEU A 27 -4.58 -6.37 7.46
N LEU A 28 -3.42 -6.07 6.86
CA LEU A 28 -2.44 -7.10 6.49
C LEU A 28 -1.59 -7.54 7.67
N TYR A 29 -1.25 -6.63 8.59
CA TYR A 29 -0.35 -6.92 9.68
C TYR A 29 -0.99 -7.81 10.75
N PHE A 30 -2.26 -7.59 11.08
CA PHE A 30 -2.95 -8.36 12.11
C PHE A 30 -3.74 -9.51 11.50
N MET A 31 -3.10 -10.69 11.41
CA MET A 31 -3.76 -11.94 11.05
C MET A 31 -4.38 -12.60 12.29
N PRO A 32 -5.39 -13.49 12.13
CA PRO A 32 -5.98 -14.20 13.27
C PRO A 32 -4.95 -15.00 14.08
N SER A 33 -3.93 -15.53 13.42
CA SER A 33 -2.82 -16.30 14.04
C SER A 33 -1.72 -15.43 14.66
N GLY A 34 -1.74 -14.10 14.47
CA GLY A 34 -0.72 -13.17 14.97
C GLY A 34 -0.21 -12.20 13.91
N PRO A 35 0.86 -11.44 14.20
CA PRO A 35 1.42 -10.48 13.26
C PRO A 35 1.97 -11.16 11.99
N LEU A 36 1.76 -10.52 10.83
CA LEU A 36 2.31 -10.98 9.57
C LEU A 36 3.84 -11.01 9.62
N ASN A 37 4.42 -12.18 9.40
CA ASN A 37 5.85 -12.36 9.22
C ASN A 37 6.17 -12.44 7.72
N VAL A 38 6.68 -11.35 7.15
CA VAL A 38 6.99 -11.26 5.71
C VAL A 38 7.99 -12.35 5.28
N MET A 39 8.97 -12.68 6.11
CA MET A 39 9.94 -13.73 5.80
C MET A 39 9.31 -15.13 5.83
N GLY A 40 8.29 -15.31 6.65
CA GLY A 40 7.53 -16.57 6.72
C GLY A 40 6.68 -16.86 5.47
N LEU A 41 6.45 -15.85 4.62
CA LEU A 41 5.71 -16.02 3.35
C LEU A 41 6.46 -16.95 2.38
N PHE A 42 7.79 -17.05 2.48
CA PHE A 42 8.62 -17.87 1.60
C PHE A 42 8.64 -19.36 1.99
N ASP A 43 8.19 -19.70 3.19
CA ASP A 43 8.05 -21.07 3.64
C ASP A 43 6.58 -21.48 3.68
N TYR A 44 6.23 -22.55 2.97
CA TYR A 44 4.82 -22.96 2.82
C TYR A 44 4.14 -23.22 4.16
N GLN A 45 4.79 -23.98 5.06
CA GLN A 45 4.14 -24.36 6.33
C GLN A 45 3.94 -23.16 7.24
N THR A 46 4.94 -22.29 7.32
CA THR A 46 4.86 -21.02 8.05
C THR A 46 3.78 -20.11 7.48
N ASN A 47 3.72 -20.01 6.14
CA ASN A 47 2.73 -19.19 5.46
C ASN A 47 1.30 -19.72 5.69
N ALA A 48 1.08 -21.03 5.54
CA ALA A 48 -0.21 -21.66 5.77
C ALA A 48 -0.68 -21.48 7.23
N ALA A 49 0.21 -21.71 8.20
CA ALA A 49 -0.11 -21.52 9.62
C ALA A 49 -0.39 -20.06 9.97
N MET A 50 0.36 -19.12 9.39
CA MET A 50 0.17 -17.70 9.62
C MET A 50 -1.16 -17.18 9.07
N LEU A 51 -1.61 -17.71 7.93
CA LEU A 51 -2.86 -17.31 7.26
C LEU A 51 -4.07 -18.16 7.66
N GLU A 52 -3.90 -19.08 8.62
CA GLU A 52 -4.98 -19.89 9.16
C GLU A 52 -6.08 -18.97 9.74
N GLY A 53 -7.32 -19.17 9.31
CA GLY A 53 -8.47 -18.35 9.69
C GLY A 53 -8.52 -16.95 9.08
N ALA A 54 -7.55 -16.58 8.24
CA ALA A 54 -7.59 -15.29 7.55
C ALA A 54 -8.74 -15.25 6.52
N SER A 55 -9.36 -14.08 6.39
CA SER A 55 -10.49 -13.85 5.50
C SER A 55 -10.07 -13.24 4.17
N THR A 56 -10.59 -13.77 3.07
CA THR A 56 -10.43 -13.14 1.74
C THR A 56 -10.97 -11.71 1.71
N LEU A 57 -11.99 -11.39 2.53
CA LEU A 57 -12.51 -10.03 2.67
C LEU A 57 -11.46 -9.09 3.27
N GLN A 58 -10.68 -9.56 4.25
CA GLN A 58 -9.59 -8.78 4.86
C GLN A 58 -8.56 -8.33 3.80
N PHE A 59 -8.13 -9.24 2.92
CA PHE A 59 -7.21 -8.91 1.82
C PHE A 59 -7.84 -8.01 0.78
N THR A 60 -9.11 -8.22 0.45
CA THR A 60 -9.84 -7.35 -0.47
C THR A 60 -9.89 -5.91 0.06
N LEU A 61 -10.28 -5.74 1.33
CA LEU A 61 -10.36 -4.42 1.95
C LEU A 61 -8.98 -3.76 2.03
N SER A 62 -7.96 -4.50 2.47
CA SER A 62 -6.58 -3.99 2.52
C SER A 62 -6.09 -3.52 1.15
N GLY A 63 -6.29 -4.32 0.10
CA GLY A 63 -5.89 -3.96 -1.26
C GLY A 63 -6.61 -2.72 -1.78
N VAL A 64 -7.93 -2.67 -1.61
CA VAL A 64 -8.76 -1.53 -2.05
C VAL A 64 -8.36 -0.26 -1.31
N PHE A 65 -8.26 -0.29 0.03
CA PHE A 65 -7.87 0.88 0.80
C PHE A 65 -6.44 1.32 0.51
N GLY A 66 -5.50 0.38 0.35
CA GLY A 66 -4.14 0.69 -0.01
C GLY A 66 -4.03 1.39 -1.37
N VAL A 67 -4.72 0.89 -2.40
CA VAL A 67 -4.75 1.53 -3.73
C VAL A 67 -5.38 2.92 -3.68
N ILE A 68 -6.55 3.06 -3.04
CA ILE A 68 -7.22 4.36 -2.90
C ILE A 68 -6.33 5.34 -2.13
N ALA A 69 -5.69 4.89 -1.05
CA ALA A 69 -4.80 5.71 -0.26
C ALA A 69 -3.66 6.31 -1.08
N MET A 70 -3.04 5.52 -1.97
CA MET A 70 -1.98 6.03 -2.85
C MET A 70 -2.46 7.17 -3.76
N MET A 71 -3.70 7.12 -4.24
CA MET A 71 -4.31 8.20 -5.03
C MET A 71 -4.57 9.45 -4.17
N VAL A 72 -5.02 9.26 -2.92
CA VAL A 72 -5.34 10.34 -1.97
C VAL A 72 -4.08 11.02 -1.43
N ILE A 73 -2.98 10.30 -1.28
CA ILE A 73 -1.68 10.84 -0.82
C ILE A 73 -1.07 11.81 -1.85
N MET A 74 -1.19 11.52 -3.14
CA MET A 74 -0.50 12.22 -4.22
C MET A 74 -0.71 13.75 -4.22
N PRO A 75 -1.94 14.30 -4.10
CA PRO A 75 -2.15 15.74 -4.04
C PRO A 75 -1.42 16.44 -2.89
N GLY A 76 -1.27 15.78 -1.75
CA GLY A 76 -0.54 16.32 -0.60
C GLY A 76 0.94 16.53 -0.90
N TYR A 77 1.59 15.54 -1.49
CA TYR A 77 3.00 15.66 -1.90
C TYR A 77 3.20 16.69 -3.02
N PHE A 78 2.22 16.86 -3.90
CA PHE A 78 2.29 17.91 -4.91
C PHE A 78 2.27 19.32 -4.29
N GLN A 79 1.68 19.49 -3.09
CA GLN A 79 1.79 20.75 -2.36
C GLN A 79 3.22 21.00 -1.86
N ILE A 80 3.97 19.96 -1.48
CA ILE A 80 5.40 20.08 -1.14
C ILE A 80 6.19 20.56 -2.36
N ALA A 81 5.94 19.97 -3.53
CA ALA A 81 6.58 20.43 -4.77
C ALA A 81 6.23 21.89 -5.11
N ASN A 82 4.98 22.31 -4.92
CA ASN A 82 4.57 23.70 -5.11
C ASN A 82 5.28 24.64 -4.13
N PHE A 83 5.52 24.22 -2.89
CA PHE A 83 6.28 24.98 -1.91
C PHE A 83 7.75 25.13 -2.30
N LEU A 84 8.35 24.09 -2.88
CA LEU A 84 9.74 24.11 -3.33
C LEU A 84 9.97 24.90 -4.61
N LYS A 85 8.94 25.05 -5.45
CA LYS A 85 9.07 25.63 -6.78
C LYS A 85 9.70 27.04 -6.82
N PRO A 86 9.40 27.97 -5.90
CA PRO A 86 10.04 29.29 -5.88
C PRO A 86 11.53 29.27 -5.57
N VAL A 87 12.00 28.21 -4.88
CA VAL A 87 13.41 28.05 -4.46
C VAL A 87 14.18 27.27 -5.52
N SER A 88 13.60 26.19 -6.04
CA SER A 88 14.22 25.32 -7.05
C SER A 88 13.16 24.59 -7.87
N GLU A 89 13.03 24.98 -9.12
CA GLU A 89 12.12 24.30 -10.06
C GLU A 89 12.56 22.84 -10.31
N LYS A 90 13.86 22.59 -10.35
CA LYS A 90 14.43 21.23 -10.50
C LYS A 90 14.01 20.34 -9.32
N SER A 91 14.15 20.81 -8.09
CA SER A 91 13.77 20.07 -6.90
C SER A 91 12.25 19.82 -6.87
N ALA A 92 11.44 20.82 -7.22
CA ALA A 92 10.00 20.67 -7.31
C ALA A 92 9.59 19.58 -8.31
N ARG A 93 10.24 19.56 -9.49
CA ARG A 93 9.99 18.52 -10.52
C ARG A 93 10.41 17.14 -10.05
N ILE A 94 11.57 17.01 -9.39
CA ILE A 94 12.00 15.73 -8.80
C ILE A 94 10.96 15.21 -7.80
N VAL A 95 10.46 16.06 -6.91
CA VAL A 95 9.43 15.68 -5.94
C VAL A 95 8.14 15.27 -6.64
N GLN A 96 7.69 15.98 -7.69
CA GLN A 96 6.48 15.62 -8.43
C GLN A 96 6.59 14.26 -9.11
N VAL A 97 7.68 14.04 -9.85
CA VAL A 97 7.91 12.78 -10.57
C VAL A 97 8.11 11.63 -9.58
N GLY A 98 8.95 11.84 -8.56
CA GLY A 98 9.18 10.84 -7.51
C GLY A 98 7.89 10.45 -6.80
N THR A 99 7.05 11.42 -6.44
CA THR A 99 5.74 11.16 -5.84
C THR A 99 4.85 10.32 -6.76
N ALA A 100 4.72 10.70 -8.03
CA ALA A 100 3.89 9.95 -8.97
C ALA A 100 4.37 8.49 -9.09
N LEU A 101 5.66 8.28 -9.27
CA LEU A 101 6.25 6.94 -9.35
C LEU A 101 6.04 6.14 -8.06
N THR A 102 6.28 6.74 -6.90
CA THR A 102 6.08 6.08 -5.59
C THR A 102 4.62 5.71 -5.36
N CYS A 103 3.68 6.60 -5.67
CA CYS A 103 2.25 6.31 -5.50
C CYS A 103 1.77 5.21 -6.45
N VAL A 104 2.24 5.19 -7.70
CA VAL A 104 1.92 4.11 -8.65
C VAL A 104 2.52 2.79 -8.18
N ALA A 105 3.81 2.78 -7.81
CA ALA A 105 4.47 1.58 -7.29
C ALA A 105 3.79 1.07 -6.01
N GLY A 106 3.44 1.96 -5.09
CA GLY A 106 2.72 1.62 -3.86
C GLY A 106 1.34 1.02 -4.14
N ALA A 107 0.58 1.58 -5.09
CA ALA A 107 -0.71 1.02 -5.49
C ALA A 107 -0.57 -0.38 -6.09
N VAL A 108 0.42 -0.59 -6.96
CA VAL A 108 0.74 -1.91 -7.54
C VAL A 108 1.13 -2.90 -6.44
N MET A 109 1.97 -2.49 -5.49
CA MET A 109 2.38 -3.33 -4.37
C MET A 109 1.19 -3.75 -3.52
N HIS A 110 0.31 -2.82 -3.09
CA HIS A 110 -0.89 -3.16 -2.33
C HIS A 110 -1.77 -4.13 -3.09
N PHE A 111 -2.04 -3.87 -4.37
CA PHE A 111 -2.85 -4.75 -5.20
C PHE A 111 -2.23 -6.14 -5.35
N THR A 112 -0.93 -6.22 -5.67
CA THR A 112 -0.26 -7.49 -5.93
C THR A 112 -0.16 -8.33 -4.66
N CYS A 113 0.36 -7.77 -3.56
CA CYS A 113 0.52 -8.50 -2.31
C CYS A 113 -0.81 -9.03 -1.78
N THR A 114 -1.84 -8.19 -1.77
CA THR A 114 -3.16 -8.60 -1.28
C THR A 114 -3.83 -9.62 -2.19
N SER A 115 -3.66 -9.51 -3.51
CA SER A 115 -4.18 -10.48 -4.47
C SER A 115 -3.52 -11.85 -4.32
N MET A 116 -2.20 -11.89 -4.11
CA MET A 116 -1.48 -13.15 -3.88
C MET A 116 -1.99 -13.85 -2.61
N LEU A 117 -2.10 -13.14 -1.50
CA LEU A 117 -2.61 -13.69 -0.25
C LEU A 117 -4.08 -14.11 -0.37
N TRP A 118 -4.89 -13.31 -1.06
CA TRP A 118 -6.28 -13.64 -1.35
C TRP A 118 -6.41 -14.95 -2.13
N HIS A 119 -5.63 -15.12 -3.19
CA HIS A 119 -5.65 -16.34 -4.01
C HIS A 119 -5.17 -17.55 -3.22
N PHE A 120 -4.13 -17.40 -2.42
CA PHE A 120 -3.61 -18.48 -1.58
C PHE A 120 -4.67 -18.99 -0.60
N VAL A 121 -5.32 -18.07 0.15
CA VAL A 121 -6.39 -18.44 1.10
C VAL A 121 -7.61 -18.99 0.36
N LYS A 122 -7.99 -18.40 -0.78
CA LYS A 122 -9.13 -18.87 -1.60
C LYS A 122 -8.91 -20.28 -2.16
N ALA A 123 -7.68 -20.65 -2.48
CA ALA A 123 -7.30 -21.98 -2.94
C ALA A 123 -7.10 -23.00 -1.80
N GLY A 124 -7.48 -22.65 -0.57
CA GLY A 124 -7.39 -23.52 0.61
C GLY A 124 -5.98 -23.64 1.19
N ALA A 125 -5.12 -22.64 0.96
CA ALA A 125 -3.75 -22.57 1.46
C ALA A 125 -2.92 -23.84 1.14
N THR A 126 -3.05 -24.35 -0.09
CA THR A 126 -2.36 -25.57 -0.54
C THR A 126 -0.91 -25.28 -0.95
N GLU A 127 -0.06 -26.32 -0.91
CA GLU A 127 1.34 -26.22 -1.37
C GLU A 127 1.41 -25.84 -2.86
N GLN A 128 0.49 -26.33 -3.68
CA GLN A 128 0.38 -25.94 -5.08
C GLN A 128 0.05 -24.42 -5.24
N ALA A 129 -0.86 -23.90 -4.43
CA ALA A 129 -1.16 -22.47 -4.44
C ALA A 129 0.04 -21.64 -4.00
N HIS A 130 0.81 -22.12 -3.02
CA HIS A 130 2.05 -21.45 -2.58
C HIS A 130 3.10 -21.40 -3.68
N SER A 131 3.33 -22.51 -4.41
CA SER A 131 4.31 -22.57 -5.51
C SER A 131 3.94 -21.66 -6.69
N ILE A 132 2.65 -21.36 -6.89
CA ILE A 132 2.20 -20.38 -7.90
C ILE A 132 2.41 -18.95 -7.40
N MET A 133 2.22 -18.71 -6.12
CA MET A 133 2.37 -17.40 -5.52
C MET A 133 3.84 -16.94 -5.47
N LEU A 134 4.75 -17.88 -5.21
CA LEU A 134 6.19 -17.63 -5.08
C LEU A 134 6.96 -18.67 -5.93
N PRO A 135 7.08 -18.44 -7.24
CA PRO A 135 7.78 -19.33 -8.16
C PRO A 135 9.28 -19.35 -7.94
#